data_a0ba193fcfa9434d9011b1501e64fb6e
#
_entry.id   a0ba193fcfa9434d9011b1501e64fb6e
#
_cell.length_a   1.000
_cell.length_b   1.000
_cell.length_c   1.000
_cell.angle_alpha   90.00
_cell.angle_beta   90.00
_cell.angle_gamma   90.00
#
_symmetry.space_group_name_H-M   'P 1'
#
loop_
_entity.id
_entity.type
_entity.pdbx_description
1 polymer ?
#
loop_
_entity_poly.entity_id
_entity_poly.type
_entity_poly.pdbx_seq_one_letter_code
_entity_poly.pdbx_strand_id
1 'polypeptide(L)'
;LSQSAISQRIKLLEARVGQPVLVRATPPSPTEVGRQLLNHVQQVRLLERDLQRQVPALDEEGMPERLRIALNADSLATWWAGAVGNFCAQQNVLTDLVVEDQEVGLKRMRAGEVAACLCGSERPVAGARSLLLGAMRYRALASPGFMARHFPQGFVASRLARTPAIVYGPDDFLQHRYLASLGIEDGFLHHLCPSSEGFLRMTEAGLGWGLVPELQAREQLASGQLVEICSDTPIDVPLYWHHWRNGGQLLAQLTDHLRHTAQQ
;
A
#
# COMPACT_ATOMS: atom_id res chain seq x y z
N LEU A 1 2.15 17.67 28.03
CA LEU A 1 1.31 18.86 27.82
C LEU A 1 -0.13 18.53 28.17
N SER A 2 -0.83 19.41 28.91
CA SER A 2 -2.25 19.25 29.20
C SER A 2 -3.12 19.55 27.94
N GLN A 3 -4.31 19.00 27.89
CA GLN A 3 -5.25 19.24 26.78
C GLN A 3 -5.57 20.73 26.60
N SER A 4 -5.66 21.48 27.70
CA SER A 4 -5.89 22.93 27.69
C SER A 4 -4.71 23.69 27.06
N ALA A 5 -3.48 23.31 27.37
CA ALA A 5 -2.28 23.92 26.80
C ALA A 5 -2.18 23.67 25.28
N ILE A 6 -2.52 22.44 24.83
CA ILE A 6 -2.58 22.13 23.38
C ILE A 6 -3.63 22.98 22.69
N SER A 7 -4.84 23.08 23.27
CA SER A 7 -5.93 23.89 22.69
C SER A 7 -5.56 25.36 22.58
N GLN A 8 -4.86 25.94 23.58
CA GLN A 8 -4.39 27.34 23.53
C GLN A 8 -3.33 27.53 22.42
N ARG A 9 -2.37 26.61 22.28
CA ARG A 9 -1.36 26.69 21.22
C ARG A 9 -1.96 26.62 19.84
N ILE A 10 -2.97 25.75 19.63
CA ILE A 10 -3.70 25.67 18.36
C ILE A 10 -4.43 26.99 18.07
N LYS A 11 -5.12 27.58 19.05
CA LYS A 11 -5.77 28.89 18.87
C LYS A 11 -4.78 30.00 18.51
N LEU A 12 -3.60 30.02 19.11
CA LEU A 12 -2.55 30.98 18.77
C LEU A 12 -2.02 30.78 17.35
N LEU A 13 -1.87 29.52 16.91
CA LEU A 13 -1.50 29.18 15.54
C LEU A 13 -2.59 29.66 14.56
N GLU A 14 -3.87 29.35 14.81
CA GLU A 14 -5.01 29.78 14.01
C GLU A 14 -5.08 31.30 13.90
N ALA A 15 -4.83 32.02 14.99
CA ALA A 15 -4.78 33.47 14.98
C ALA A 15 -3.65 34.04 14.09
N ARG A 16 -2.48 33.39 14.06
CA ARG A 16 -1.36 33.75 13.19
C ARG A 16 -1.59 33.41 11.74
N VAL A 17 -2.23 32.29 11.47
CA VAL A 17 -2.56 31.82 10.11
C VAL A 17 -3.75 32.58 9.53
N GLY A 18 -4.57 33.19 10.39
CA GLY A 18 -5.77 33.93 10.00
C GLY A 18 -6.99 33.07 9.66
N GLN A 19 -6.89 31.75 9.86
CA GLN A 19 -7.97 30.79 9.58
C GLN A 19 -7.83 29.51 10.42
N PRO A 20 -8.91 28.74 10.63
CA PRO A 20 -8.86 27.48 11.36
C PRO A 20 -7.91 26.46 10.71
N VAL A 21 -7.09 25.80 11.52
CA VAL A 21 -6.22 24.68 11.08
C VAL A 21 -6.80 23.31 11.41
N LEU A 22 -7.81 23.25 12.30
CA LEU A 22 -8.54 22.02 12.65
C LEU A 22 -10.05 22.17 12.46
N VAL A 23 -10.67 21.13 11.93
CA VAL A 23 -12.11 20.89 12.03
C VAL A 23 -12.37 20.25 13.38
N ARG A 24 -13.22 20.88 14.20
CA ARG A 24 -13.57 20.41 15.55
C ARG A 24 -14.65 19.34 15.48
N ALA A 25 -14.26 18.16 14.98
CA ALA A 25 -15.07 16.94 14.99
C ALA A 25 -14.54 15.96 16.04
N THR A 26 -15.18 14.84 16.22
CA THR A 26 -14.69 13.74 17.05
C THR A 26 -14.52 12.50 16.17
N PRO A 27 -13.28 12.11 15.85
CA PRO A 27 -12.00 12.77 16.16
C PRO A 27 -11.78 14.08 15.36
N PRO A 28 -10.94 15.01 15.86
CA PRO A 28 -10.62 16.23 15.13
C PRO A 28 -9.82 15.90 13.87
N SER A 29 -10.07 16.66 12.79
CA SER A 29 -9.35 16.49 11.51
C SER A 29 -8.74 17.82 11.04
N PRO A 30 -7.62 17.80 10.30
CA PRO A 30 -7.03 19.02 9.78
C PRO A 30 -7.87 19.63 8.66
N THR A 31 -7.95 20.97 8.63
CA THR A 31 -8.42 21.72 7.47
C THR A 31 -7.40 21.60 6.32
N GLU A 32 -7.71 22.15 5.14
CA GLU A 32 -6.76 22.21 4.01
C GLU A 32 -5.43 22.89 4.42
N VAL A 33 -5.52 24.03 5.09
CA VAL A 33 -4.35 24.73 5.61
C VAL A 33 -3.65 23.93 6.73
N GLY A 34 -4.42 23.28 7.59
CA GLY A 34 -3.89 22.38 8.59
C GLY A 34 -3.07 21.24 7.97
N ARG A 35 -3.53 20.65 6.87
CA ARG A 35 -2.78 19.62 6.10
C ARG A 35 -1.48 20.16 5.53
N GLN A 36 -1.51 21.38 4.93
CA GLN A 36 -0.30 22.02 4.40
C GLN A 36 0.75 22.26 5.50
N LEU A 37 0.32 22.70 6.69
CA LEU A 37 1.22 22.87 7.84
C LEU A 37 1.78 21.53 8.36
N LEU A 38 0.95 20.50 8.41
CA LEU A 38 1.42 19.16 8.82
C LEU A 38 2.45 18.61 7.83
N ASN A 39 2.22 18.76 6.52
CA ASN A 39 3.19 18.38 5.49
C ASN A 39 4.52 19.14 5.68
N HIS A 40 4.46 20.43 5.91
CA HIS A 40 5.66 21.24 6.15
C HIS A 40 6.41 20.76 7.39
N VAL A 41 5.70 20.54 8.51
CA VAL A 41 6.32 20.03 9.75
C VAL A 41 6.99 18.67 9.53
N GLN A 42 6.37 17.77 8.77
CA GLN A 42 6.98 16.47 8.45
C GLN A 42 8.28 16.62 7.64
N GLN A 43 8.29 17.50 6.64
CA GLN A 43 9.50 17.78 5.86
C GLN A 43 10.60 18.40 6.72
N VAL A 44 10.27 19.34 7.59
CA VAL A 44 11.24 19.95 8.52
C VAL A 44 11.83 18.90 9.45
N ARG A 45 11.01 18.02 10.02
CA ARG A 45 11.48 16.92 10.88
C ARG A 45 12.47 15.98 10.17
N LEU A 46 12.25 15.68 8.90
CA LEU A 46 13.18 14.87 8.11
C LEU A 46 14.54 15.58 7.93
N LEU A 47 14.53 16.90 7.68
CA LEU A 47 15.73 17.69 7.55
C LEU A 47 16.47 17.89 8.89
N GLU A 48 15.74 18.09 9.99
CA GLU A 48 16.32 18.16 11.34
C GLU A 48 17.03 16.86 11.71
N ARG A 49 16.48 15.71 11.34
CA ARG A 49 17.12 14.40 11.52
C ARG A 49 18.41 14.25 10.70
N ASP A 50 18.43 14.74 9.46
CA ASP A 50 19.66 14.75 8.66
C ASP A 50 20.77 15.56 9.35
N LEU A 51 20.41 16.69 9.96
CA LEU A 51 21.36 17.49 10.75
C LEU A 51 21.85 16.74 11.99
N GLN A 52 20.97 16.06 12.73
CA GLN A 52 21.35 15.24 13.90
C GLN A 52 22.35 14.15 13.51
N ARG A 53 22.18 13.49 12.36
CA ARG A 53 23.13 12.50 11.84
C ARG A 53 24.50 13.09 11.51
N GLN A 54 24.54 14.33 11.03
CA GLN A 54 25.79 15.01 10.67
C GLN A 54 26.52 15.61 11.88
N VAL A 55 25.78 15.89 12.96
CA VAL A 55 26.29 16.49 14.19
C VAL A 55 25.99 15.56 15.36
N PRO A 56 26.88 14.60 15.67
CA PRO A 56 26.66 13.58 16.72
C PRO A 56 26.30 14.15 18.10
N ALA A 57 26.71 15.38 18.40
CA ALA A 57 26.37 16.06 19.65
C ALA A 57 24.87 16.43 19.76
N LEU A 58 24.12 16.38 18.66
CA LEU A 58 22.68 16.61 18.62
C LEU A 58 21.89 15.29 18.59
N ASP A 59 22.58 14.15 18.45
CA ASP A 59 21.94 12.82 18.46
C ASP A 59 21.63 12.44 19.92
N GLU A 60 20.36 12.49 20.28
CA GLU A 60 19.89 12.03 21.57
C GLU A 60 19.87 10.48 21.56
N GLU A 61 20.99 9.86 22.00
CA GLU A 61 21.09 8.46 22.45
C GLU A 61 20.98 7.34 21.39
N GLY A 62 21.31 7.55 20.11
CA GLY A 62 21.33 6.45 19.13
C GLY A 62 19.95 5.78 18.92
N MET A 63 18.88 6.50 19.17
CA MET A 63 17.51 6.01 18.99
C MET A 63 17.23 5.75 17.51
N PRO A 64 16.59 4.62 17.19
CA PRO A 64 16.26 4.30 15.81
C PRO A 64 15.30 5.35 15.21
N GLU A 65 15.56 5.72 13.97
CA GLU A 65 14.63 6.55 13.22
C GLU A 65 13.35 5.79 12.87
N ARG A 66 12.22 6.50 12.78
CA ARG A 66 10.95 5.93 12.33
C ARG A 66 10.54 6.51 10.99
N LEU A 67 10.31 5.62 10.03
CA LEU A 67 9.68 5.96 8.75
C LEU A 67 8.27 5.39 8.69
N ARG A 68 7.30 6.28 8.60
CA ARG A 68 5.92 5.89 8.38
C ARG A 68 5.65 5.83 6.88
N ILE A 69 5.22 4.65 6.39
CA ILE A 69 5.10 4.34 4.97
C ILE A 69 3.74 3.72 4.72
N ALA A 70 3.01 4.22 3.72
CA ALA A 70 1.79 3.58 3.24
C ALA A 70 2.14 2.60 2.10
N LEU A 71 1.54 1.41 2.12
CA LEU A 71 1.71 0.43 1.05
C LEU A 71 0.48 -0.49 0.94
N ASN A 72 0.33 -1.13 -0.21
CA ASN A 72 -0.73 -2.10 -0.42
C ASN A 72 -0.44 -3.43 0.30
N ALA A 73 -1.51 -4.15 0.66
CA ALA A 73 -1.45 -5.40 1.42
C ALA A 73 -0.59 -6.47 0.74
N ASP A 74 -0.68 -6.59 -0.58
CA ASP A 74 0.00 -7.63 -1.34
C ASP A 74 1.52 -7.42 -1.39
N SER A 75 1.98 -6.18 -1.50
CA SER A 75 3.42 -5.88 -1.40
C SER A 75 3.96 -6.21 -0.01
N LEU A 76 3.19 -5.89 1.05
CA LEU A 76 3.57 -6.25 2.42
C LEU A 76 3.63 -7.78 2.60
N ALA A 77 2.65 -8.50 2.08
CA ALA A 77 2.55 -9.96 2.21
C ALA A 77 3.62 -10.72 1.40
N THR A 78 4.24 -10.09 0.41
CA THR A 78 5.14 -10.79 -0.53
C THR A 78 6.59 -10.36 -0.43
N TRP A 79 6.95 -9.20 -0.95
CA TRP A 79 8.34 -8.83 -1.21
C TRP A 79 8.89 -7.73 -0.29
N TRP A 80 8.04 -6.92 0.31
CA TRP A 80 8.46 -5.73 1.06
C TRP A 80 9.45 -6.06 2.18
N ALA A 81 9.12 -7.02 3.05
CA ALA A 81 9.97 -7.36 4.20
C ALA A 81 11.37 -7.83 3.77
N GLY A 82 11.43 -8.67 2.72
CA GLY A 82 12.71 -9.13 2.14
C GLY A 82 13.51 -7.98 1.53
N ALA A 83 12.85 -7.05 0.87
CA ALA A 83 13.49 -5.91 0.23
C ALA A 83 14.09 -4.92 1.24
N VAL A 84 13.40 -4.62 2.36
CA VAL A 84 13.83 -3.54 3.26
C VAL A 84 14.54 -4.01 4.54
N GLY A 85 14.51 -5.31 4.87
CA GLY A 85 15.02 -5.84 6.14
C GLY A 85 16.48 -5.47 6.40
N ASN A 86 17.36 -5.74 5.45
CA ASN A 86 18.78 -5.41 5.57
C ASN A 86 19.03 -3.89 5.64
N PHE A 87 18.30 -3.12 4.85
CA PHE A 87 18.38 -1.67 4.89
C PHE A 87 18.02 -1.12 6.27
N CYS A 88 16.90 -1.57 6.82
CA CYS A 88 16.42 -1.14 8.15
C CYS A 88 17.43 -1.48 9.25
N ALA A 89 18.03 -2.66 9.21
CA ALA A 89 19.05 -3.08 10.17
C ALA A 89 20.33 -2.23 10.07
N GLN A 90 20.83 -1.98 8.85
CA GLN A 90 22.05 -1.21 8.63
C GLN A 90 21.90 0.27 8.96
N GLN A 91 20.73 0.84 8.71
CA GLN A 91 20.45 2.27 8.94
C GLN A 91 19.82 2.55 10.31
N ASN A 92 19.65 1.53 11.17
CA ASN A 92 18.96 1.64 12.47
C ASN A 92 17.58 2.31 12.33
N VAL A 93 16.74 1.80 11.42
CA VAL A 93 15.43 2.37 11.09
C VAL A 93 14.31 1.42 11.50
N LEU A 94 13.28 1.98 12.12
CA LEU A 94 12.00 1.31 12.34
C LEU A 94 10.99 1.79 11.31
N THR A 95 10.23 0.87 10.74
CA THR A 95 9.11 1.19 9.85
C THR A 95 7.78 1.14 10.59
N ASP A 96 6.96 2.16 10.42
CA ASP A 96 5.56 2.22 10.84
C ASP A 96 4.71 2.08 9.56
N LEU A 97 4.23 0.87 9.29
CA LEU A 97 3.55 0.55 8.04
C LEU A 97 2.05 0.76 8.16
N VAL A 98 1.49 1.45 7.17
CA VAL A 98 0.04 1.68 7.04
C VAL A 98 -0.42 0.96 5.79
N VAL A 99 -1.23 -0.09 5.97
CA VAL A 99 -1.78 -0.84 4.85
C VAL A 99 -3.06 -0.14 4.38
N GLU A 100 -3.02 0.33 3.14
CA GLU A 100 -4.10 1.12 2.55
C GLU A 100 -4.25 0.82 1.06
N ASP A 101 -5.45 1.06 0.55
CA ASP A 101 -5.71 1.05 -0.88
C ASP A 101 -5.00 2.21 -1.59
N GLN A 102 -4.84 2.07 -2.92
CA GLN A 102 -4.01 2.93 -3.75
C GLN A 102 -4.28 4.43 -3.58
N GLU A 103 -5.54 4.84 -3.53
CA GLU A 103 -5.89 6.27 -3.40
C GLU A 103 -5.72 6.80 -1.97
N VAL A 104 -5.99 5.96 -0.97
CA VAL A 104 -5.93 6.33 0.45
C VAL A 104 -4.50 6.61 0.87
N GLY A 105 -3.53 5.79 0.43
CA GLY A 105 -2.11 6.01 0.70
C GLY A 105 -1.61 7.38 0.21
N LEU A 106 -1.99 7.79 -1.00
CA LEU A 106 -1.65 9.13 -1.53
C LEU A 106 -2.37 10.26 -0.79
N LYS A 107 -3.61 10.05 -0.33
CA LYS A 107 -4.32 11.02 0.53
C LYS A 107 -3.58 11.22 1.86
N ARG A 108 -3.10 10.14 2.49
CA ARG A 108 -2.27 10.21 3.71
C ARG A 108 -0.95 10.94 3.47
N MET A 109 -0.33 10.71 2.31
CA MET A 109 0.89 11.43 1.95
C MET A 109 0.61 12.93 1.79
N ARG A 110 -0.49 13.32 1.11
CA ARG A 110 -0.92 14.74 1.03
C ARG A 110 -1.20 15.33 2.41
N ALA A 111 -1.73 14.55 3.33
CA ALA A 111 -1.99 14.97 4.71
C ALA A 111 -0.72 15.05 5.58
N GLY A 112 0.46 14.64 5.05
CA GLY A 112 1.71 14.59 5.82
C GLY A 112 1.76 13.47 6.87
N GLU A 113 0.88 12.47 6.75
CA GLU A 113 0.79 11.36 7.70
C GLU A 113 1.84 10.28 7.44
N VAL A 114 2.35 10.19 6.20
CA VAL A 114 3.36 9.22 5.79
C VAL A 114 4.49 9.89 5.01
N ALA A 115 5.70 9.37 5.17
CA ALA A 115 6.90 9.87 4.48
C ALA A 115 6.94 9.43 3.01
N ALA A 116 6.37 8.27 2.70
CA ALA A 116 6.33 7.68 1.38
C ALA A 116 5.10 6.79 1.21
N CYS A 117 4.78 6.46 -0.04
CA CYS A 117 3.67 5.60 -0.39
C CYS A 117 4.04 4.69 -1.56
N LEU A 118 3.72 3.39 -1.44
CA LEU A 118 3.80 2.42 -2.53
C LEU A 118 2.39 2.09 -3.00
N CYS A 119 2.08 2.41 -4.26
CA CYS A 119 0.75 2.16 -4.84
C CYS A 119 0.79 2.00 -6.37
N GLY A 120 -0.35 1.69 -6.99
CA GLY A 120 -0.47 1.51 -8.44
C GLY A 120 -0.67 2.80 -9.24
N SER A 121 -0.71 3.97 -8.61
CA SER A 121 -0.90 5.26 -9.30
C SER A 121 0.44 5.86 -9.71
N GLU A 122 0.57 6.28 -10.96
CA GLU A 122 1.77 6.96 -11.47
C GLU A 122 1.87 8.41 -10.98
N ARG A 123 0.74 9.10 -10.81
CA ARG A 123 0.70 10.54 -10.52
C ARG A 123 1.13 10.85 -9.09
N PRO A 124 2.25 11.56 -8.88
CA PRO A 124 2.68 11.95 -7.54
C PRO A 124 1.81 13.08 -6.97
N VAL A 125 1.79 13.18 -5.65
CA VAL A 125 1.26 14.37 -4.97
C VAL A 125 2.19 15.58 -5.17
N ALA A 126 1.66 16.79 -5.02
CA ALA A 126 2.46 18.01 -5.15
C ALA A 126 3.65 17.99 -4.18
N GLY A 127 4.86 18.26 -4.67
CA GLY A 127 6.10 18.21 -3.89
C GLY A 127 6.75 16.84 -3.78
N ALA A 128 6.10 15.77 -4.25
CA ALA A 128 6.67 14.43 -4.30
C ALA A 128 7.23 14.07 -5.69
N ARG A 129 7.91 12.93 -5.76
CA ARG A 129 8.30 12.21 -6.97
C ARG A 129 7.65 10.83 -6.97
N SER A 130 7.48 10.28 -8.15
CA SER A 130 7.03 8.90 -8.39
C SER A 130 8.13 8.15 -9.11
N LEU A 131 8.41 6.92 -8.68
CA LEU A 131 9.38 6.01 -9.27
C LEU A 131 8.70 4.67 -9.54
N LEU A 132 8.67 4.24 -10.78
CA LEU A 132 8.22 2.88 -11.12
C LEU A 132 9.23 1.88 -10.58
N LEU A 133 8.79 0.98 -9.71
CA LEU A 133 9.61 -0.13 -9.19
C LEU A 133 9.46 -1.42 -10.02
N GLY A 134 8.32 -1.62 -10.65
CA GLY A 134 8.01 -2.83 -11.40
C GLY A 134 6.51 -3.05 -11.48
N ALA A 135 6.09 -4.29 -11.62
CA ALA A 135 4.68 -4.66 -11.63
C ALA A 135 4.43 -5.91 -10.78
N MET A 136 3.33 -5.90 -10.05
CA MET A 136 2.80 -7.10 -9.39
C MET A 136 1.96 -7.88 -10.39
N ARG A 137 2.35 -9.12 -10.66
CA ARG A 137 1.59 -10.01 -11.52
C ARG A 137 0.56 -10.78 -10.72
N TYR A 138 -0.69 -10.70 -11.15
CA TYR A 138 -1.81 -11.44 -10.58
C TYR A 138 -2.27 -12.53 -11.54
N ARG A 139 -2.60 -13.70 -10.97
CA ARG A 139 -3.20 -14.81 -11.69
C ARG A 139 -4.58 -15.11 -11.14
N ALA A 140 -5.52 -15.45 -12.04
CA ALA A 140 -6.85 -15.91 -11.65
C ALA A 140 -6.73 -17.37 -11.19
N LEU A 141 -6.81 -17.60 -9.89
CA LEU A 141 -6.57 -18.89 -9.25
C LEU A 141 -7.82 -19.42 -8.56
N ALA A 142 -7.92 -20.74 -8.49
CA ALA A 142 -8.90 -21.48 -7.70
C ALA A 142 -8.32 -22.82 -7.24
N SER A 143 -8.94 -23.44 -6.23
CA SER A 143 -8.57 -24.81 -5.86
C SER A 143 -9.06 -25.82 -6.90
N PRO A 144 -8.41 -26.98 -7.06
CA PRO A 144 -8.89 -28.03 -7.96
C PRO A 144 -10.33 -28.49 -7.67
N GLY A 145 -10.70 -28.55 -6.37
CA GLY A 145 -12.05 -28.88 -5.96
C GLY A 145 -13.10 -27.85 -6.39
N PHE A 146 -12.74 -26.56 -6.37
CA PHE A 146 -13.58 -25.50 -6.91
C PHE A 146 -13.77 -25.65 -8.43
N MET A 147 -12.68 -25.92 -9.15
CA MET A 147 -12.72 -26.12 -10.60
C MET A 147 -13.59 -27.32 -10.99
N ALA A 148 -13.42 -28.46 -10.30
CA ALA A 148 -14.24 -29.64 -10.53
C ALA A 148 -15.74 -29.40 -10.29
N ARG A 149 -16.09 -28.59 -9.29
CA ARG A 149 -17.48 -28.27 -8.93
C ARG A 149 -18.13 -27.32 -9.93
N HIS A 150 -17.44 -26.27 -10.33
CA HIS A 150 -18.01 -25.17 -11.12
C HIS A 150 -17.74 -25.31 -12.63
N PHE A 151 -16.67 -26.02 -12.99
CA PHE A 151 -16.23 -26.20 -14.38
C PHE A 151 -15.97 -27.67 -14.74
N PRO A 152 -16.91 -28.60 -14.49
CA PRO A 152 -16.68 -30.05 -14.67
C PRO A 152 -16.42 -30.45 -16.14
N GLN A 153 -16.79 -29.60 -17.10
CA GLN A 153 -16.57 -29.81 -18.53
C GLN A 153 -15.48 -28.90 -19.11
N GLY A 154 -14.65 -28.31 -18.27
CA GLY A 154 -13.65 -27.31 -18.64
C GLY A 154 -14.12 -25.89 -18.44
N PHE A 155 -13.16 -24.97 -18.50
CA PHE A 155 -13.42 -23.54 -18.28
C PHE A 155 -14.32 -22.93 -19.37
N VAL A 156 -15.32 -22.20 -18.93
CA VAL A 156 -16.22 -21.40 -19.77
C VAL A 156 -16.35 -20.00 -19.16
N ALA A 157 -15.86 -18.97 -19.85
CA ALA A 157 -15.79 -17.61 -19.34
C ALA A 157 -17.15 -17.08 -18.84
N SER A 158 -18.26 -17.31 -19.58
CA SER A 158 -19.58 -16.85 -19.19
C SER A 158 -20.12 -17.45 -17.86
N ARG A 159 -19.55 -18.56 -17.39
CA ARG A 159 -19.87 -19.14 -16.09
C ARG A 159 -19.16 -18.44 -14.94
N LEU A 160 -18.04 -17.78 -15.19
CA LEU A 160 -17.20 -17.20 -14.15
C LEU A 160 -17.97 -16.14 -13.33
N ALA A 161 -18.78 -15.30 -13.96
CA ALA A 161 -19.63 -14.32 -13.28
C ALA A 161 -20.66 -14.94 -12.31
N ARG A 162 -21.03 -16.21 -12.52
CA ARG A 162 -21.98 -16.95 -11.68
C ARG A 162 -21.32 -17.82 -10.62
N THR A 163 -19.99 -17.83 -10.57
CA THR A 163 -19.21 -18.51 -9.55
C THR A 163 -18.69 -17.51 -8.52
N PRO A 164 -18.61 -17.85 -7.23
CA PRO A 164 -18.13 -16.92 -6.21
C PRO A 164 -16.69 -16.51 -6.49
N ALA A 165 -16.44 -15.21 -6.53
CA ALA A 165 -15.10 -14.62 -6.48
C ALA A 165 -14.72 -14.24 -5.05
N ILE A 166 -13.45 -13.97 -4.80
CA ILE A 166 -12.97 -13.31 -3.60
C ILE A 166 -12.47 -11.94 -3.99
N VAL A 167 -12.86 -10.90 -3.26
CA VAL A 167 -12.52 -9.50 -3.48
C VAL A 167 -11.92 -8.93 -2.19
N TYR A 168 -10.87 -8.15 -2.28
CA TYR A 168 -10.20 -7.60 -1.10
C TYR A 168 -11.10 -6.61 -0.34
N GLY A 169 -11.76 -5.72 -1.06
CA GLY A 169 -12.63 -4.70 -0.48
C GLY A 169 -13.56 -4.08 -1.52
N PRO A 170 -14.47 -3.20 -1.09
CA PRO A 170 -15.46 -2.60 -1.99
C PRO A 170 -14.84 -1.71 -3.08
N ASP A 171 -13.62 -1.20 -2.86
CA ASP A 171 -12.88 -0.36 -3.80
C ASP A 171 -11.84 -1.16 -4.63
N ASP A 172 -11.83 -2.49 -4.51
CA ASP A 172 -11.00 -3.39 -5.31
C ASP A 172 -11.70 -3.72 -6.63
N PHE A 173 -11.19 -3.18 -7.73
CA PHE A 173 -11.72 -3.38 -9.08
C PHE A 173 -10.92 -4.39 -9.90
N LEU A 174 -10.01 -5.16 -9.29
CA LEU A 174 -9.13 -6.05 -10.03
C LEU A 174 -9.92 -7.17 -10.71
N GLN A 175 -10.87 -7.80 -10.00
CA GLN A 175 -11.75 -8.83 -10.55
C GLN A 175 -12.67 -8.28 -11.64
N HIS A 176 -13.15 -7.03 -11.50
CA HIS A 176 -13.94 -6.38 -12.55
C HIS A 176 -13.12 -6.20 -13.83
N ARG A 177 -11.87 -5.74 -13.71
CA ARG A 177 -10.96 -5.61 -14.85
C ARG A 177 -10.68 -6.95 -15.53
N TYR A 178 -10.49 -8.01 -14.73
CA TYR A 178 -10.28 -9.35 -15.25
C TYR A 178 -11.49 -9.86 -16.00
N LEU A 179 -12.69 -9.76 -15.43
CA LEU A 179 -13.93 -10.16 -16.08
C LEU A 179 -14.19 -9.37 -17.37
N ALA A 180 -13.97 -8.06 -17.36
CA ALA A 180 -14.07 -7.21 -18.54
C ALA A 180 -13.11 -7.65 -19.67
N SER A 181 -11.88 -8.09 -19.33
CA SER A 181 -10.93 -8.62 -20.32
C SER A 181 -11.39 -9.93 -20.97
N LEU A 182 -12.29 -10.66 -20.31
CA LEU A 182 -12.94 -11.85 -20.84
C LEU A 182 -14.29 -11.56 -21.52
N GLY A 183 -14.65 -10.28 -21.70
CA GLY A 183 -15.91 -9.85 -22.30
C GLY A 183 -17.13 -9.98 -21.38
N ILE A 184 -16.93 -9.99 -20.05
CA ILE A 184 -17.97 -10.09 -19.04
C ILE A 184 -18.07 -8.74 -18.34
N GLU A 185 -19.18 -8.02 -18.59
CA GLU A 185 -19.45 -6.68 -18.01
C GLU A 185 -20.50 -6.72 -16.89
N ASP A 186 -21.19 -7.84 -16.72
CA ASP A 186 -22.21 -8.02 -15.70
C ASP A 186 -21.59 -8.12 -14.29
N GLY A 187 -22.43 -7.85 -13.29
CA GLY A 187 -22.06 -8.07 -11.89
C GLY A 187 -21.76 -9.54 -11.61
N PHE A 188 -20.98 -9.82 -10.57
CA PHE A 188 -20.57 -11.16 -10.17
C PHE A 188 -20.76 -11.40 -8.67
N LEU A 189 -20.90 -12.68 -8.30
CA LEU A 189 -20.98 -13.10 -6.91
C LEU A 189 -19.61 -13.03 -6.25
N HIS A 190 -19.52 -12.48 -5.03
CA HIS A 190 -18.22 -12.41 -4.35
C HIS A 190 -18.31 -12.43 -2.84
N HIS A 191 -17.23 -12.88 -2.22
CA HIS A 191 -16.91 -12.72 -0.82
C HIS A 191 -15.98 -11.51 -0.66
N LEU A 192 -16.12 -10.76 0.45
CA LEU A 192 -15.18 -9.71 0.83
C LEU A 192 -14.17 -10.25 1.85
N CYS A 193 -12.87 -10.07 1.60
CA CYS A 193 -11.80 -10.52 2.49
C CYS A 193 -10.67 -9.47 2.55
N PRO A 194 -10.68 -8.54 3.53
CA PRO A 194 -9.70 -7.46 3.65
C PRO A 194 -8.39 -7.95 4.28
N SER A 195 -7.85 -9.04 3.79
CA SER A 195 -6.60 -9.65 4.23
C SER A 195 -5.98 -10.43 3.08
N SER A 196 -4.77 -10.08 2.67
CA SER A 196 -4.05 -10.79 1.59
C SER A 196 -3.82 -12.27 1.93
N GLU A 197 -3.42 -12.57 3.17
CA GLU A 197 -3.27 -13.93 3.66
C GLU A 197 -4.62 -14.68 3.71
N GLY A 198 -5.66 -14.03 4.26
CA GLY A 198 -7.02 -14.59 4.29
C GLY A 198 -7.57 -14.87 2.90
N PHE A 199 -7.28 -14.00 1.94
CA PHE A 199 -7.68 -14.13 0.55
C PHE A 199 -7.09 -15.41 -0.08
N LEU A 200 -5.78 -15.63 0.07
CA LEU A 200 -5.12 -16.83 -0.39
C LEU A 200 -5.74 -18.09 0.24
N ARG A 201 -5.94 -18.12 1.58
CA ARG A 201 -6.54 -19.25 2.29
C ARG A 201 -7.98 -19.54 1.88
N MET A 202 -8.78 -18.52 1.63
CA MET A 202 -10.15 -18.71 1.12
C MET A 202 -10.14 -19.31 -0.28
N THR A 203 -9.18 -18.93 -1.13
CA THR A 203 -8.99 -19.49 -2.46
C THR A 203 -8.60 -20.97 -2.37
N GLU A 204 -7.63 -21.32 -1.50
CA GLU A 204 -7.20 -22.70 -1.23
C GLU A 204 -8.36 -23.56 -0.72
N ALA A 205 -9.16 -23.04 0.19
CA ALA A 205 -10.31 -23.72 0.76
C ALA A 205 -11.49 -23.90 -0.23
N GLY A 206 -11.39 -23.30 -1.43
CA GLY A 206 -12.40 -23.42 -2.48
C GLY A 206 -13.70 -22.64 -2.21
N LEU A 207 -13.60 -21.53 -1.44
CA LEU A 207 -14.73 -20.62 -1.24
C LEU A 207 -15.03 -19.80 -2.49
N GLY A 208 -13.99 -19.50 -3.26
CA GLY A 208 -14.11 -18.70 -4.47
C GLY A 208 -12.84 -18.78 -5.32
N TRP A 209 -12.91 -18.17 -6.48
CA TRP A 209 -11.74 -17.85 -7.28
C TRP A 209 -11.26 -16.43 -6.94
N GLY A 210 -9.98 -16.16 -7.14
CA GLY A 210 -9.45 -14.83 -6.89
C GLY A 210 -8.24 -14.49 -7.74
N LEU A 211 -7.97 -13.19 -7.87
CA LEU A 211 -6.73 -12.68 -8.44
C LEU A 211 -5.67 -12.62 -7.32
N VAL A 212 -4.77 -13.58 -7.32
CA VAL A 212 -3.72 -13.74 -6.30
C VAL A 212 -2.39 -13.33 -6.90
N PRO A 213 -1.55 -12.56 -6.17
CA PRO A 213 -0.19 -12.29 -6.60
C PRO A 213 0.57 -13.59 -6.88
N GLU A 214 1.20 -13.70 -8.05
CA GLU A 214 2.00 -14.87 -8.42
C GLU A 214 3.10 -15.16 -7.38
N LEU A 215 3.72 -14.12 -6.82
CA LEU A 215 4.72 -14.24 -5.77
C LEU A 215 4.17 -14.92 -4.52
N GLN A 216 2.91 -14.63 -4.15
CA GLN A 216 2.27 -15.19 -2.96
C GLN A 216 1.82 -16.63 -3.16
N ALA A 217 1.37 -16.97 -4.38
CA ALA A 217 0.82 -18.29 -4.71
C ALA A 217 1.84 -19.28 -5.26
N ARG A 218 3.13 -18.94 -5.27
CA ARG A 218 4.19 -19.76 -5.90
C ARG A 218 4.21 -21.20 -5.42
N GLU A 219 4.13 -21.42 -4.11
CA GLU A 219 4.16 -22.75 -3.52
C GLU A 219 2.89 -23.53 -3.84
N GLN A 220 1.73 -22.88 -3.79
CA GLN A 220 0.43 -23.49 -4.08
C GLN A 220 0.29 -23.88 -5.55
N LEU A 221 0.83 -23.08 -6.44
CA LEU A 221 0.89 -23.41 -7.87
C LEU A 221 1.84 -24.58 -8.13
N ALA A 222 3.01 -24.58 -7.51
CA ALA A 222 3.99 -25.67 -7.66
C ALA A 222 3.50 -26.99 -7.10
N SER A 223 2.74 -26.97 -6.00
CA SER A 223 2.17 -28.18 -5.37
C SER A 223 0.83 -28.62 -5.98
N GLY A 224 0.21 -27.81 -6.85
CA GLY A 224 -1.12 -28.07 -7.40
C GLY A 224 -2.28 -27.83 -6.42
N GLN A 225 -2.04 -27.19 -5.29
CA GLN A 225 -3.10 -26.78 -4.36
C GLN A 225 -3.98 -25.69 -4.97
N LEU A 226 -3.40 -24.83 -5.81
CA LEU A 226 -4.11 -23.89 -6.66
C LEU A 226 -3.77 -24.14 -8.11
N VAL A 227 -4.74 -23.87 -8.97
CA VAL A 227 -4.61 -23.96 -10.43
C VAL A 227 -5.10 -22.66 -11.07
N GLU A 228 -4.52 -22.29 -12.21
CA GLU A 228 -5.05 -21.20 -13.02
C GLU A 228 -6.41 -21.58 -13.62
N ILE A 229 -7.34 -20.65 -13.54
CA ILE A 229 -8.68 -20.81 -14.11
C ILE A 229 -8.60 -20.72 -15.66
N CYS A 230 -7.82 -19.76 -16.14
CA CYS A 230 -7.57 -19.54 -17.55
C CYS A 230 -6.09 -19.19 -17.73
N SER A 231 -5.35 -20.04 -18.42
CA SER A 231 -3.94 -19.77 -18.75
C SER A 231 -3.83 -18.55 -19.65
N ASP A 232 -2.70 -17.84 -19.52
CA ASP A 232 -2.33 -16.72 -20.38
C ASP A 232 -3.17 -15.44 -20.25
N THR A 233 -3.86 -15.26 -19.13
CA THR A 233 -4.61 -14.02 -18.83
C THR A 233 -4.17 -13.37 -17.50
N PRO A 234 -2.86 -13.17 -17.24
CA PRO A 234 -2.42 -12.48 -16.02
C PRO A 234 -2.78 -11.00 -16.09
N ILE A 235 -2.92 -10.38 -14.92
CA ILE A 235 -3.02 -8.93 -14.81
C ILE A 235 -1.75 -8.40 -14.14
N ASP A 236 -1.04 -7.52 -14.81
CA ASP A 236 0.10 -6.81 -14.27
C ASP A 236 -0.37 -5.46 -13.74
N VAL A 237 -0.12 -5.21 -12.45
CA VAL A 237 -0.42 -3.95 -11.77
C VAL A 237 0.90 -3.23 -11.48
N PRO A 238 1.15 -2.08 -12.11
CA PRO A 238 2.38 -1.34 -11.88
C PRO A 238 2.47 -0.88 -10.42
N LEU A 239 3.68 -0.87 -9.87
CA LEU A 239 3.97 -0.43 -8.51
C LEU A 239 4.84 0.81 -8.56
N TYR A 240 4.32 1.92 -8.06
CA TYR A 240 5.01 3.20 -8.00
C TYR A 240 5.34 3.55 -6.54
N TRP A 241 6.61 3.89 -6.32
CA TRP A 241 7.12 4.44 -5.07
C TRP A 241 7.03 5.95 -5.10
N HIS A 242 6.20 6.52 -4.24
CA HIS A 242 6.04 7.96 -4.06
C HIS A 242 6.82 8.41 -2.83
N HIS A 243 7.67 9.42 -2.99
CA HIS A 243 8.46 9.98 -1.91
C HIS A 243 8.59 11.50 -2.05
N TRP A 244 8.79 12.20 -0.94
CA TRP A 244 8.99 13.64 -0.99
C TRP A 244 10.31 14.00 -1.69
N ARG A 245 10.33 15.09 -2.47
CA ARG A 245 11.55 15.59 -3.14
C ARG A 245 12.63 15.96 -2.15
N ASN A 246 12.21 16.59 -1.02
CA ASN A 246 13.05 17.04 0.07
C ASN A 246 12.79 16.17 1.31
N GLY A 247 12.77 14.87 1.15
CA GLY A 247 12.44 13.90 2.21
C GLY A 247 13.62 13.48 3.09
N GLY A 248 14.75 14.17 2.99
CA GLY A 248 15.95 13.86 3.76
C GLY A 248 16.79 12.72 3.17
N GLN A 249 18.00 12.54 3.72
CA GLN A 249 18.98 11.57 3.24
C GLN A 249 18.49 10.13 3.41
N LEU A 250 17.86 9.80 4.54
CA LEU A 250 17.36 8.45 4.79
C LEU A 250 16.33 7.99 3.75
N LEU A 251 15.36 8.85 3.43
CA LEU A 251 14.33 8.52 2.44
C LEU A 251 14.93 8.42 1.03
N ALA A 252 15.96 9.23 0.71
CA ALA A 252 16.69 9.12 -0.54
C ALA A 252 17.44 7.78 -0.62
N GLN A 253 18.13 7.37 0.44
CA GLN A 253 18.83 6.07 0.52
C GLN A 253 17.87 4.90 0.40
N LEU A 254 16.72 4.94 1.09
CA LEU A 254 15.67 3.91 0.95
C LEU A 254 15.15 3.85 -0.50
N THR A 255 14.93 5.00 -1.13
CA THR A 255 14.49 5.07 -2.53
C THR A 255 15.49 4.43 -3.47
N ASP A 256 16.78 4.72 -3.31
CA ASP A 256 17.85 4.13 -4.13
C ASP A 256 17.98 2.62 -3.87
N HIS A 257 17.85 2.19 -2.62
CA HIS A 257 17.85 0.79 -2.24
C HIS A 257 16.70 0.04 -2.92
N LEU A 258 15.46 0.55 -2.85
CA LEU A 258 14.29 -0.06 -3.51
C LEU A 258 14.45 -0.10 -5.03
N ARG A 259 15.03 0.94 -5.65
CA ARG A 259 15.32 0.96 -7.10
C ARG A 259 16.26 -0.17 -7.50
N HIS A 260 17.32 -0.42 -6.74
CA HIS A 260 18.29 -1.48 -7.03
C HIS A 260 17.67 -2.87 -6.81
N THR A 261 16.90 -3.06 -5.75
CA THR A 261 16.22 -4.34 -5.46
C THR A 261 15.20 -4.69 -6.53
N ALA A 262 14.48 -3.70 -7.06
CA ALA A 262 13.46 -3.91 -8.10
C ALA A 262 14.05 -4.27 -9.48
N GLN A 263 15.35 -4.09 -9.69
CA GLN A 263 16.06 -4.44 -10.94
C GLN A 263 16.66 -5.85 -10.92
N GLN A 264 16.65 -6.52 -9.78
CA GLN A 264 17.09 -7.91 -9.58
C GLN A 264 15.94 -8.90 -9.70
#